data_2ac5cceb46e4aeb8c6b5aa9e6e4b1f87
#
_entry.id   2ac5cceb46e4aeb8c6b5aa9e6e4b1f87
#
_cell.length_a   1.000
_cell.length_b   1.000
_cell.length_c   1.000
_cell.angle_alpha   90.00
_cell.angle_beta   90.00
_cell.angle_gamma   90.00
#
_symmetry.space_group_name_H-M   'P 1'
#
loop_
_entity.id
_entity.type
_entity.pdbx_description
1 polymer ?
#
loop_
_entity_poly.entity_id
_entity_poly.type
_entity_poly.pdbx_seq_one_letter_code
_entity_poly.pdbx_strand_id
1 'polypeptide(L)'
;MKSSSFWVSDITYIPIHVNESKHIFCYLSLILDAYSREIVGWAVGQTLETGHCIHALRMALKRVDVTSGKELIHHSDRGCQYASKEYTSLLREYGITVSMTEDGNPKDNAQAERINNTLKNELLRGKSFCDIKEVREAVEKAVLFYNTERPHMSINMMTPQEAATHTGEIKKGWTSYRDIAIKNLQTENIITNKCLSLGA
;
A
#
# COMPACT_ATOMS: atom_id res chain seq x y z
N MET A 1 18.94 12.71 -8.37
CA MET A 1 18.61 11.32 -8.03
C MET A 1 17.29 10.99 -8.70
N LYS A 2 17.21 9.92 -9.50
CA LYS A 2 15.93 9.46 -10.06
C LYS A 2 15.07 8.99 -8.88
N SER A 3 13.91 9.60 -8.69
CA SER A 3 12.93 9.12 -7.71
C SER A 3 12.34 7.83 -8.26
N SER A 4 12.66 6.69 -7.65
CA SER A 4 12.01 5.43 -7.96
C SER A 4 10.59 5.49 -7.39
N SER A 5 9.60 5.20 -8.21
CA SER A 5 8.23 4.97 -7.73
C SER A 5 8.13 3.55 -7.16
N PHE A 6 7.37 3.37 -6.12
CA PHE A 6 7.27 2.08 -5.42
C PHE A 6 5.81 1.73 -5.17
N TRP A 7 5.35 0.62 -5.74
CA TRP A 7 4.02 0.09 -5.51
C TRP A 7 4.07 -1.09 -4.55
N VAL A 8 3.10 -1.17 -3.67
CA VAL A 8 2.89 -2.33 -2.79
C VAL A 8 1.51 -2.93 -3.04
N SER A 9 1.46 -4.27 -3.05
CA SER A 9 0.23 -5.01 -3.32
C SER A 9 -0.06 -6.02 -2.22
N ASP A 10 -1.34 -6.20 -1.96
CA ASP A 10 -1.81 -7.21 -1.00
C ASP A 10 -3.25 -7.62 -1.33
N ILE A 11 -3.66 -8.80 -0.82
CA ILE A 11 -5.01 -9.31 -0.93
C ILE A 11 -5.62 -9.39 0.46
N THR A 12 -6.83 -8.88 0.60
CA THR A 12 -7.62 -9.08 1.82
C THR A 12 -8.98 -9.68 1.48
N TYR A 13 -9.64 -10.23 2.48
CA TYR A 13 -10.97 -10.82 2.31
C TYR A 13 -12.04 -9.96 2.96
N ILE A 14 -13.24 -9.96 2.36
CA ILE A 14 -14.43 -9.27 2.84
C ILE A 14 -15.54 -10.30 2.96
N PRO A 15 -16.21 -10.41 4.13
CA PRO A 15 -17.30 -11.37 4.31
C PRO A 15 -18.56 -10.90 3.57
N ILE A 16 -19.26 -11.87 2.99
CA ILE A 16 -20.61 -11.76 2.42
C ILE A 16 -21.53 -12.64 3.23
N HIS A 17 -22.63 -12.11 3.72
CA HIS A 17 -23.62 -12.81 4.52
C HIS A 17 -24.63 -13.50 3.60
N VAL A 18 -24.65 -14.83 3.61
CA VAL A 18 -25.61 -15.61 2.81
C VAL A 18 -26.91 -15.81 3.60
N ASN A 19 -26.77 -16.07 4.91
CA ASN A 19 -27.88 -16.15 5.89
C ASN A 19 -27.29 -15.92 7.30
N GLU A 20 -28.14 -15.98 8.34
CA GLU A 20 -27.75 -15.72 9.72
C GLU A 20 -26.56 -16.55 10.24
N SER A 21 -26.32 -17.73 9.66
CA SER A 21 -25.30 -18.68 10.13
C SER A 21 -24.17 -18.91 9.11
N LYS A 22 -24.27 -18.39 7.88
CA LYS A 22 -23.33 -18.72 6.81
C LYS A 22 -22.75 -17.46 6.17
N HIS A 23 -21.42 -17.38 6.19
CA HIS A 23 -20.64 -16.39 5.47
C HIS A 23 -19.83 -17.07 4.36
N ILE A 24 -19.71 -16.39 3.25
CA ILE A 24 -18.70 -16.66 2.23
C ILE A 24 -17.77 -15.44 2.14
N PHE A 25 -16.60 -15.62 1.57
CA PHE A 25 -15.66 -14.52 1.41
C PHE A 25 -15.52 -14.14 -0.06
N CYS A 26 -15.39 -12.86 -0.32
CA CYS A 26 -14.79 -12.35 -1.53
C CYS A 26 -13.43 -11.72 -1.21
N TYR A 27 -12.63 -11.53 -2.23
CA TYR A 27 -11.23 -11.13 -2.10
C TYR A 27 -11.02 -9.79 -2.78
N LEU A 28 -10.41 -8.88 -2.05
CA LEU A 28 -10.04 -7.56 -2.54
C LEU A 28 -8.53 -7.52 -2.78
N SER A 29 -8.11 -7.40 -4.02
CA SER A 29 -6.74 -7.13 -4.41
C SER A 29 -6.53 -5.62 -4.50
N LEU A 30 -5.48 -5.10 -3.89
CA LEU A 30 -5.13 -3.67 -3.85
C LEU A 30 -3.71 -3.44 -4.33
N ILE A 31 -3.50 -2.32 -5.01
CA ILE A 31 -2.18 -1.78 -5.35
C ILE A 31 -2.12 -0.33 -4.85
N LEU A 32 -1.16 -0.06 -4.00
CA LEU A 32 -0.92 1.23 -3.37
C LEU A 32 0.38 1.84 -3.88
N ASP A 33 0.37 3.11 -4.23
CA ASP A 33 1.59 3.89 -4.42
C ASP A 33 2.17 4.26 -3.06
N ALA A 34 3.41 3.83 -2.80
CA ALA A 34 4.04 3.99 -1.50
C ALA A 34 4.44 5.43 -1.19
N TYR A 35 4.59 6.29 -2.19
CA TYR A 35 4.91 7.71 -2.01
C TYR A 35 3.66 8.51 -1.67
N SER A 36 2.65 8.47 -2.53
CA SER A 36 1.42 9.26 -2.37
C SER A 36 0.40 8.63 -1.43
N ARG A 37 0.52 7.34 -1.14
CA ARG A 37 -0.51 6.52 -0.45
C ARG A 37 -1.78 6.33 -1.28
N GLU A 38 -1.75 6.64 -2.55
CA GLU A 38 -2.90 6.49 -3.43
C GLU A 38 -3.14 5.01 -3.76
N ILE A 39 -4.39 4.57 -3.68
CA ILE A 39 -4.80 3.29 -4.24
C ILE A 39 -4.88 3.47 -5.75
N VAL A 40 -3.90 2.92 -6.47
CA VAL A 40 -3.77 3.07 -7.92
C VAL A 40 -4.46 1.96 -8.71
N GLY A 41 -4.72 0.83 -8.05
CA GLY A 41 -5.46 -0.28 -8.64
C GLY A 41 -6.17 -1.13 -7.59
N TRP A 42 -7.35 -1.64 -7.95
CA TRP A 42 -8.09 -2.56 -7.10
C TRP A 42 -9.04 -3.45 -7.90
N ALA A 43 -9.35 -4.61 -7.35
CA ALA A 43 -10.36 -5.52 -7.91
C ALA A 43 -10.96 -6.39 -6.82
N VAL A 44 -12.28 -6.68 -6.94
CA VAL A 44 -13.00 -7.61 -6.06
C VAL A 44 -13.36 -8.87 -6.83
N GLY A 45 -12.96 -10.02 -6.31
CA GLY A 45 -13.21 -11.35 -6.89
C GLY A 45 -13.86 -12.33 -5.92
N GLN A 46 -14.55 -13.34 -6.47
CA GLN A 46 -15.17 -14.41 -5.67
C GLN A 46 -14.16 -15.45 -5.20
N THR A 47 -13.02 -15.54 -5.86
CA THR A 47 -11.99 -16.57 -5.63
C THR A 47 -10.62 -15.91 -5.48
N LEU A 48 -9.65 -16.65 -4.94
CA LEU A 48 -8.23 -16.24 -4.84
C LEU A 48 -7.47 -16.48 -6.15
N GLU A 49 -8.11 -16.31 -7.30
CA GLU A 49 -7.46 -16.49 -8.58
C GLU A 49 -6.64 -15.26 -9.00
N THR A 50 -5.57 -15.50 -9.74
CA THR A 50 -4.67 -14.47 -10.28
C THR A 50 -5.39 -13.41 -11.13
N GLY A 51 -6.50 -13.78 -11.79
CA GLY A 51 -7.26 -12.89 -12.66
C GLY A 51 -7.70 -11.57 -12.00
N HIS A 52 -8.04 -11.61 -10.71
CA HIS A 52 -8.43 -10.39 -9.98
C HIS A 52 -7.24 -9.50 -9.68
N CYS A 53 -6.08 -10.09 -9.35
CA CYS A 53 -4.84 -9.34 -9.17
C CYS A 53 -4.40 -8.68 -10.49
N ILE A 54 -4.57 -9.37 -11.62
CA ILE A 54 -4.29 -8.83 -12.95
C ILE A 54 -5.23 -7.67 -13.29
N HIS A 55 -6.52 -7.74 -12.91
CA HIS A 55 -7.45 -6.63 -13.09
C HIS A 55 -7.01 -5.40 -12.29
N ALA A 56 -6.62 -5.56 -11.03
CA ALA A 56 -6.07 -4.48 -10.22
C ALA A 56 -4.80 -3.90 -10.85
N LEU A 57 -3.89 -4.78 -11.33
CA LEU A 57 -2.66 -4.35 -12.00
C LEU A 57 -2.95 -3.58 -13.29
N ARG A 58 -3.83 -4.06 -14.14
CA ARG A 58 -4.22 -3.36 -15.37
C ARG A 58 -4.84 -1.98 -15.10
N MET A 59 -5.58 -1.83 -14.00
CA MET A 59 -6.09 -0.51 -13.56
C MET A 59 -4.92 0.42 -13.19
N ALA A 60 -3.95 -0.06 -12.40
CA ALA A 60 -2.77 0.71 -12.01
C ALA A 60 -1.91 1.09 -13.22
N LEU A 61 -1.70 0.15 -14.14
CA LEU A 61 -0.86 0.35 -15.35
C LEU A 61 -1.38 1.46 -16.28
N LYS A 62 -2.66 1.77 -16.27
CA LYS A 62 -3.21 2.91 -17.03
C LYS A 62 -2.63 4.26 -16.60
N ARG A 63 -2.00 4.32 -15.42
CA ARG A 63 -1.36 5.52 -14.86
C ARG A 63 0.14 5.59 -15.11
N VAL A 64 0.73 4.52 -15.65
CA VAL A 64 2.18 4.44 -15.91
C VAL A 64 2.49 5.14 -17.22
N ASP A 65 3.32 6.17 -17.14
CA ASP A 65 3.96 6.74 -18.31
C ASP A 65 5.26 5.99 -18.59
N VAL A 66 5.18 5.03 -19.51
CA VAL A 66 6.33 4.18 -19.92
C VAL A 66 7.45 5.02 -20.52
N THR A 67 7.15 6.22 -21.03
CA THR A 67 8.13 7.11 -21.68
C THR A 67 8.89 7.98 -20.69
N SER A 68 8.43 8.07 -19.44
CA SER A 68 9.02 8.95 -18.41
C SER A 68 10.44 8.54 -17.97
N GLY A 69 10.87 7.31 -18.28
CA GLY A 69 12.15 6.75 -17.86
C GLY A 69 12.30 6.64 -16.34
N LYS A 70 11.21 6.75 -15.59
CA LYS A 70 11.19 6.54 -14.14
C LYS A 70 11.20 5.04 -13.86
N GLU A 71 12.03 4.63 -12.94
CA GLU A 71 12.04 3.26 -12.45
C GLU A 71 10.85 3.06 -11.51
N LEU A 72 10.04 2.02 -11.77
CA LEU A 72 8.94 1.60 -10.92
C LEU A 72 9.22 0.20 -10.37
N ILE A 73 9.13 0.05 -9.06
CA ILE A 73 9.27 -1.23 -8.37
C ILE A 73 7.90 -1.63 -7.85
N HIS A 74 7.49 -2.85 -8.14
CA HIS A 74 6.27 -3.45 -7.61
C HIS A 74 6.65 -4.51 -6.57
N HIS A 75 6.22 -4.29 -5.34
CA HIS A 75 6.46 -5.18 -4.21
C HIS A 75 5.17 -5.88 -3.76
N SER A 76 5.27 -7.17 -3.47
CA SER A 76 4.19 -7.98 -2.94
C SER A 76 4.73 -9.07 -2.03
N ASP A 77 3.84 -9.79 -1.35
CA ASP A 77 4.20 -11.07 -0.74
C ASP A 77 4.48 -12.13 -1.84
N ARG A 78 4.89 -13.34 -1.40
CA ARG A 78 5.11 -14.49 -2.28
C ARG A 78 3.84 -15.28 -2.57
N GLY A 79 2.67 -14.65 -2.49
CA GLY A 79 1.41 -15.29 -2.87
C GLY A 79 1.47 -15.83 -4.29
N CYS A 80 0.90 -17.01 -4.53
CA CYS A 80 0.92 -17.66 -5.84
C CYS A 80 0.31 -16.78 -6.94
N GLN A 81 -0.59 -15.86 -6.59
CA GLN A 81 -1.18 -14.89 -7.50
C GLN A 81 -0.15 -13.93 -8.07
N TYR A 82 0.71 -13.36 -7.20
CA TYR A 82 1.76 -12.41 -7.56
C TYR A 82 2.98 -13.09 -8.21
N ALA A 83 3.28 -14.34 -7.78
CA ALA A 83 4.34 -15.13 -8.36
C ALA A 83 3.95 -15.76 -9.71
N SER A 84 2.69 -15.68 -10.12
CA SER A 84 2.22 -16.27 -11.38
C SER A 84 2.97 -15.70 -12.59
N LYS A 85 3.18 -16.57 -13.58
CA LYS A 85 3.85 -16.17 -14.83
C LYS A 85 3.11 -15.04 -15.55
N GLU A 86 1.79 -15.07 -15.53
CA GLU A 86 0.94 -14.06 -16.17
C GLU A 86 1.11 -12.70 -15.52
N TYR A 87 1.06 -12.64 -14.18
CA TYR A 87 1.23 -11.39 -13.42
C TYR A 87 2.64 -10.79 -13.61
N THR A 88 3.67 -11.60 -13.45
CA THR A 88 5.06 -11.15 -13.56
C THR A 88 5.44 -10.78 -15.00
N SER A 89 4.88 -11.46 -16.02
CA SER A 89 5.09 -11.09 -17.42
C SER A 89 4.47 -9.73 -17.75
N LEU A 90 3.27 -9.44 -17.21
CA LEU A 90 2.62 -8.14 -17.40
C LEU A 90 3.45 -6.99 -16.78
N LEU A 91 4.03 -7.19 -15.59
CA LEU A 91 4.93 -6.21 -14.98
C LEU A 91 6.17 -5.95 -15.84
N ARG A 92 6.79 -7.02 -16.35
CA ARG A 92 7.98 -6.92 -17.21
C ARG A 92 7.71 -6.22 -18.54
N GLU A 93 6.54 -6.45 -19.14
CA GLU A 93 6.10 -5.76 -20.36
C GLU A 93 6.10 -4.24 -20.20
N TYR A 94 5.77 -3.75 -19.01
CA TYR A 94 5.82 -2.33 -18.66
C TYR A 94 7.14 -1.86 -18.05
N GLY A 95 8.18 -2.69 -18.06
CA GLY A 95 9.49 -2.36 -17.51
C GLY A 95 9.51 -2.19 -15.99
N ILE A 96 8.55 -2.78 -15.29
CA ILE A 96 8.41 -2.69 -13.84
C ILE A 96 9.23 -3.78 -13.16
N THR A 97 10.08 -3.38 -12.22
CA THR A 97 10.89 -4.30 -11.43
C THR A 97 10.04 -5.03 -10.39
N VAL A 98 10.13 -6.36 -10.39
CA VAL A 98 9.40 -7.21 -9.43
C VAL A 98 10.25 -7.37 -8.17
N SER A 99 9.64 -7.09 -7.02
CA SER A 99 10.20 -7.33 -5.68
C SER A 99 9.21 -8.15 -4.87
N MET A 100 9.69 -9.13 -4.12
CA MET A 100 8.86 -9.96 -3.24
C MET A 100 9.54 -10.11 -1.89
N THR A 101 8.74 -10.22 -0.82
CA THR A 101 9.25 -10.47 0.53
C THR A 101 10.13 -11.73 0.55
N GLU A 102 11.31 -11.69 1.17
CA GLU A 102 12.21 -12.85 1.19
C GLU A 102 11.76 -13.90 2.21
N ASP A 103 11.38 -13.53 3.42
CA ASP A 103 11.10 -14.45 4.53
C ASP A 103 9.70 -14.29 5.16
N GLY A 104 8.73 -13.72 4.42
CA GLY A 104 7.40 -13.46 4.97
C GLY A 104 7.41 -12.45 6.12
N ASN A 105 8.41 -11.57 6.18
CA ASN A 105 8.52 -10.56 7.22
C ASN A 105 7.38 -9.53 7.08
N PRO A 106 6.47 -9.43 8.07
CA PRO A 106 5.33 -8.51 7.99
C PRO A 106 5.71 -7.04 7.80
N LYS A 107 6.96 -6.66 8.13
CA LYS A 107 7.43 -5.28 7.99
C LYS A 107 7.59 -4.87 6.53
N ASP A 108 7.79 -5.82 5.63
CA ASP A 108 8.10 -5.54 4.24
C ASP A 108 6.85 -5.11 3.46
N ASN A 109 5.64 -5.53 3.90
CA ASN A 109 4.36 -5.15 3.29
C ASN A 109 3.43 -4.35 4.23
N ALA A 110 3.99 -3.76 5.31
CA ALA A 110 3.22 -3.06 6.34
C ALA A 110 2.34 -1.90 5.80
N GLN A 111 2.67 -1.34 4.64
CA GLN A 111 1.87 -0.28 4.04
C GLN A 111 0.59 -0.84 3.39
N ALA A 112 0.69 -1.96 2.68
CA ALA A 112 -0.46 -2.63 2.09
C ALA A 112 -1.37 -3.22 3.18
N GLU A 113 -0.81 -3.81 4.24
CA GLU A 113 -1.59 -4.26 5.39
C GLU A 113 -2.36 -3.11 6.06
N ARG A 114 -1.73 -1.95 6.23
CA ARG A 114 -2.37 -0.77 6.82
C ARG A 114 -3.54 -0.27 6.00
N ILE A 115 -3.42 -0.21 4.67
CA ILE A 115 -4.54 0.21 3.82
C ILE A 115 -5.69 -0.80 3.86
N ASN A 116 -5.39 -2.10 3.86
CA ASN A 116 -6.39 -3.13 4.03
C ASN A 116 -7.15 -2.97 5.35
N ASN A 117 -6.44 -2.69 6.45
CA ASN A 117 -7.06 -2.41 7.74
C ASN A 117 -7.91 -1.13 7.71
N THR A 118 -7.46 -0.07 7.07
CA THR A 118 -8.23 1.18 6.92
C THR A 118 -9.52 0.91 6.14
N LEU A 119 -9.45 0.23 5.01
CA LEU A 119 -10.64 -0.08 4.23
C LEU A 119 -11.63 -0.94 5.02
N LYS A 120 -11.18 -2.03 5.64
CA LYS A 120 -12.05 -2.96 6.37
C LYS A 120 -12.61 -2.39 7.65
N ASN A 121 -11.75 -1.77 8.47
CA ASN A 121 -12.08 -1.44 9.85
C ASN A 121 -12.56 0.00 10.04
N GLU A 122 -12.31 0.88 9.06
CA GLU A 122 -12.79 2.25 9.10
C GLU A 122 -13.91 2.47 8.06
N LEU A 123 -13.62 2.27 6.75
CA LEU A 123 -14.50 2.69 5.66
C LEU A 123 -15.63 1.69 5.36
N LEU A 124 -15.39 0.40 5.58
CA LEU A 124 -16.42 -0.65 5.41
C LEU A 124 -16.99 -1.14 6.74
N ARG A 125 -16.57 -0.54 7.86
CA ARG A 125 -17.00 -0.95 9.20
C ARG A 125 -18.52 -0.85 9.34
N GLY A 126 -19.12 -1.92 9.92
CA GLY A 126 -20.56 -2.00 10.17
C GLY A 126 -21.41 -2.22 8.93
N LYS A 127 -20.82 -2.38 7.75
CA LYS A 127 -21.54 -2.76 6.55
C LYS A 127 -21.69 -4.27 6.49
N SER A 128 -22.88 -4.72 6.10
CA SER A 128 -23.21 -6.10 5.80
C SER A 128 -23.52 -6.21 4.31
N PHE A 129 -22.97 -7.21 3.65
CA PHE A 129 -23.11 -7.40 2.21
C PHE A 129 -23.82 -8.73 1.93
N CYS A 130 -24.78 -8.72 1.02
CA CYS A 130 -25.51 -9.90 0.61
C CYS A 130 -24.92 -10.53 -0.66
N ASP A 131 -24.20 -9.76 -1.46
CA ASP A 131 -23.56 -10.25 -2.68
C ASP A 131 -22.26 -9.47 -3.01
N ILE A 132 -21.53 -9.97 -4.02
CA ILE A 132 -20.26 -9.37 -4.46
C ILE A 132 -20.45 -8.01 -5.16
N LYS A 133 -21.64 -7.75 -5.71
CA LYS A 133 -21.93 -6.47 -6.37
C LYS A 133 -21.99 -5.35 -5.34
N GLU A 134 -22.68 -5.59 -4.23
CA GLU A 134 -22.71 -4.66 -3.09
C GLU A 134 -21.31 -4.39 -2.54
N VAL A 135 -20.48 -5.44 -2.40
CA VAL A 135 -19.08 -5.28 -1.97
C VAL A 135 -18.32 -4.40 -2.95
N ARG A 136 -18.45 -4.64 -4.25
CA ARG A 136 -17.73 -3.86 -5.28
C ARG A 136 -18.13 -2.40 -5.25
N GLU A 137 -19.42 -2.09 -5.17
CA GLU A 137 -19.92 -0.72 -5.07
C GLU A 137 -19.44 -0.02 -3.79
N ALA A 138 -19.42 -0.74 -2.66
CA ALA A 138 -18.94 -0.20 -1.40
C ALA A 138 -17.41 0.04 -1.42
N VAL A 139 -16.64 -0.86 -2.01
CA VAL A 139 -15.18 -0.70 -2.17
C VAL A 139 -14.87 0.46 -3.11
N GLU A 140 -15.59 0.61 -4.22
CA GLU A 140 -15.41 1.75 -5.14
C GLU A 140 -15.58 3.09 -4.42
N LYS A 141 -16.67 3.24 -3.66
CA LYS A 141 -16.93 4.44 -2.85
C LYS A 141 -15.87 4.65 -1.79
N ALA A 142 -15.43 3.58 -1.12
CA ALA A 142 -14.41 3.64 -0.09
C ALA A 142 -13.03 4.05 -0.66
N VAL A 143 -12.65 3.51 -1.82
CA VAL A 143 -11.40 3.87 -2.52
C VAL A 143 -11.45 5.31 -3.00
N LEU A 144 -12.57 5.75 -3.56
CA LEU A 144 -12.75 7.14 -3.98
C LEU A 144 -12.57 8.08 -2.78
N PHE A 145 -13.31 7.88 -1.70
CA PHE A 145 -13.20 8.68 -0.47
C PHE A 145 -11.77 8.65 0.09
N TYR A 146 -11.15 7.48 0.14
CA TYR A 146 -9.78 7.33 0.63
C TYR A 146 -8.78 8.17 -0.18
N ASN A 147 -8.90 8.15 -1.49
CA ASN A 147 -7.97 8.87 -2.37
C ASN A 147 -8.22 10.38 -2.39
N THR A 148 -9.48 10.82 -2.31
CA THR A 148 -9.85 12.24 -2.58
C THR A 148 -10.15 13.06 -1.34
N GLU A 149 -10.55 12.42 -0.23
CA GLU A 149 -11.07 13.15 0.92
C GLU A 149 -10.37 12.82 2.24
N ARG A 150 -9.77 11.63 2.35
CA ARG A 150 -9.14 11.20 3.60
C ARG A 150 -7.71 11.74 3.73
N PRO A 151 -7.45 12.65 4.71
CA PRO A 151 -6.10 13.14 4.95
C PRO A 151 -5.24 12.07 5.64
N HIS A 152 -3.94 12.08 5.36
CA HIS A 152 -2.99 11.12 5.93
C HIS A 152 -1.83 11.81 6.63
N MET A 153 -1.60 11.46 7.89
CA MET A 153 -0.49 12.00 8.68
C MET A 153 0.88 11.71 8.05
N SER A 154 1.04 10.55 7.40
CA SER A 154 2.32 10.15 6.79
C SER A 154 2.70 10.95 5.54
N ILE A 155 1.77 11.69 4.97
CA ILE A 155 1.96 12.58 3.82
C ILE A 155 1.55 14.02 4.15
N ASN A 156 1.85 14.46 5.37
CA ASN A 156 1.65 15.82 5.86
C ASN A 156 0.19 16.28 5.79
N MET A 157 -0.75 15.40 6.17
CA MET A 157 -2.21 15.66 6.16
C MET A 157 -2.81 15.94 4.76
N MET A 158 -2.07 15.71 3.69
CA MET A 158 -2.63 15.70 2.34
C MET A 158 -3.51 14.47 2.11
N THR A 159 -4.43 14.58 1.17
CA THR A 159 -5.07 13.40 0.59
C THR A 159 -4.09 12.67 -0.33
N PRO A 160 -4.28 11.37 -0.58
CA PRO A 160 -3.45 10.62 -1.54
C PRO A 160 -3.40 11.26 -2.93
N GLN A 161 -4.52 11.78 -3.41
CA GLN A 161 -4.60 12.45 -4.70
C GLN A 161 -3.79 13.75 -4.75
N GLU A 162 -3.83 14.57 -3.69
CA GLU A 162 -2.98 15.76 -3.57
C GLU A 162 -1.50 15.37 -3.52
N ALA A 163 -1.16 14.35 -2.72
CA ALA A 163 0.21 13.87 -2.61
C ALA A 163 0.74 13.29 -3.94
N ALA A 164 -0.11 12.69 -4.78
CA ALA A 164 0.26 12.17 -6.09
C ALA A 164 0.70 13.28 -7.07
N THR A 165 0.23 14.50 -6.90
CA THR A 165 0.64 15.66 -7.70
C THR A 165 1.84 16.41 -7.11
N HIS A 166 2.23 16.07 -5.87
CA HIS A 166 3.36 16.70 -5.19
C HIS A 166 4.70 16.23 -5.76
N THR A 167 5.66 17.14 -5.83
CA THR A 167 7.04 16.85 -6.28
C THR A 167 8.03 17.04 -5.13
N GLY A 168 8.99 16.14 -5.04
CA GLY A 168 10.03 16.19 -4.00
C GLY A 168 9.66 15.36 -2.75
N GLU A 169 10.39 15.56 -1.67
CA GLU A 169 10.17 14.83 -0.44
C GLU A 169 8.96 15.37 0.33
N ILE A 170 8.04 14.49 0.69
CA ILE A 170 6.92 14.83 1.55
C ILE A 170 7.39 14.69 3.02
N LYS A 171 7.52 15.81 3.71
CA LYS A 171 7.88 15.81 5.13
C LYS A 171 6.72 15.25 5.96
N LYS A 172 7.02 14.27 6.81
CA LYS A 172 6.02 13.74 7.76
C LYS A 172 5.68 14.83 8.78
N GLY A 173 4.39 15.07 9.01
CA GLY A 173 3.90 16.02 10.01
C GLY A 173 4.10 15.58 11.47
N TRP A 174 4.74 14.43 11.71
CA TRP A 174 5.00 13.87 13.04
C TRP A 174 6.35 13.16 13.09
N THR A 175 6.94 13.12 14.27
CA THR A 175 8.19 12.38 14.54
C THR A 175 7.83 11.09 15.27
N SER A 176 8.30 9.94 14.79
CA SER A 176 8.04 8.67 15.47
C SER A 176 8.77 8.59 16.81
N TYR A 177 8.22 7.88 17.79
CA TYR A 177 8.92 7.61 19.05
C TYR A 177 10.27 6.96 18.82
N ARG A 178 10.42 6.13 17.80
CA ARG A 178 11.68 5.52 17.40
C ARG A 178 12.70 6.57 16.94
N ASP A 179 12.26 7.53 16.11
CA ASP A 179 13.14 8.60 15.60
C ASP A 179 13.56 9.53 16.75
N ILE A 180 12.68 9.78 17.72
CA ILE A 180 13.00 10.51 18.95
C ILE A 180 14.04 9.75 19.77
N ALA A 181 13.84 8.44 19.98
CA ALA A 181 14.78 7.61 20.72
C ALA A 181 16.18 7.55 20.05
N ILE A 182 16.21 7.41 18.71
CA ILE A 182 17.47 7.43 17.95
C ILE A 182 18.19 8.78 18.09
N LYS A 183 17.46 9.89 17.99
CA LYS A 183 18.03 11.23 18.17
C LYS A 183 18.58 11.42 19.58
N ASN A 184 17.88 10.95 20.60
CA ASN A 184 18.34 11.04 21.98
C ASN A 184 19.63 10.23 22.19
N LEU A 185 19.70 8.99 21.70
CA LEU A 185 20.89 8.16 21.75
C LEU A 185 22.10 8.79 21.02
N GLN A 186 21.88 9.41 19.87
CA GLN A 186 22.92 10.12 19.14
C GLN A 186 23.42 11.34 19.91
N THR A 187 22.52 12.07 20.55
CA THR A 187 22.86 13.23 21.38
C THR A 187 23.68 12.82 22.61
N GLU A 188 23.28 11.75 23.30
CA GLU A 188 24.02 11.20 24.45
C GLU A 188 25.41 10.72 24.05
N ASN A 189 25.56 10.04 22.92
CA ASN A 189 26.88 9.62 22.41
C ASN A 189 27.78 10.80 22.06
N ILE A 190 27.22 11.89 21.51
CA ILE A 190 27.99 13.11 21.20
C ILE A 190 28.44 13.79 22.49
N ILE A 191 27.61 13.86 23.52
CA ILE A 191 27.95 14.44 24.83
C ILE A 191 29.05 13.61 25.52
N THR A 192 28.89 12.27 25.51
CA THR A 192 29.87 11.35 26.11
C THR A 192 31.24 11.47 25.44
N ASN A 193 31.28 11.49 24.10
CA ASN A 193 32.53 11.66 23.35
C ASN A 193 33.17 13.04 23.58
N LYS A 194 32.38 14.10 23.77
CA LYS A 194 32.87 15.43 24.06
C LYS A 194 33.45 15.53 25.48
N CYS A 195 32.86 14.85 26.46
CA CYS A 195 33.36 14.77 27.81
C CYS A 195 34.72 14.00 27.89
N LEU A 196 34.85 12.92 27.12
CA LEU A 196 36.10 12.14 27.03
C LEU A 196 37.23 12.90 26.34
N SER A 197 36.94 13.82 25.43
CA SER A 197 37.96 14.63 24.73
C SER A 197 38.42 15.88 25.50
N LEU A 198 37.72 16.28 26.57
CA LEU A 198 38.05 17.44 27.41
C LEU A 198 38.74 17.02 28.71
N GLY A 199 38.87 15.72 28.98
CA GLY A 199 39.51 15.17 30.18
C GLY A 199 40.89 14.53 29.94
N ALA A 200 41.51 14.80 28.79
CA ALA A 200 42.86 14.33 28.43
C ALA A 200 43.88 15.47 28.41
#